data_f1b49ea78cd2ff78018bea1d9f7b7820
#
_entry.id   f1b49ea78cd2ff78018bea1d9f7b7820
#
_cell.length_a   1.000
_cell.length_b   1.000
_cell.length_c   1.000
_cell.angle_alpha   90.00
_cell.angle_beta   90.00
_cell.angle_gamma   90.00
#
_symmetry.space_group_name_H-M   'P 1'
#
loop_
_entity.id
_entity.type
_entity.pdbx_description
1 polymer ?
#
loop_
_entity_poly.entity_id
_entity_poly.type
_entity_poly.pdbx_seq_one_letter_code
_entity_poly.pdbx_strand_id
1 'polypeptide(L)'
;MQIPMLRLLAAIEDDDRRQVKKWLKANAALATAPVAHDTLYEREIVHWLYKGDTALHLAAAGYRLEIVRLLLAAGANANSAQNRRRSGPLHYAADGFITGPAWDEKRQVKTIACLLDAGAAIDTQDANAATALHRATRTQCAAAVEYLLHVGSDPTTRNKTGATAFHLAVQHTGRGGTGTDEAKMAQQHIIAAFISSGANPALKDGKGLSVIDRAKSACIRELLSGDG
;
A
#
# COMPACT_ATOMS: atom_id res chain seq x y z
N MET A 1 13.22 -26.72 -3.77
CA MET A 1 13.07 -25.24 -3.69
C MET A 1 12.00 -24.77 -2.70
N GLN A 2 10.93 -25.56 -2.44
CA GLN A 2 9.84 -25.15 -1.52
C GLN A 2 10.26 -25.00 -0.05
N ILE A 3 11.00 -25.95 0.53
CA ILE A 3 11.35 -25.90 1.97
C ILE A 3 12.20 -24.67 2.33
N PRO A 4 13.28 -24.29 1.59
CA PRO A 4 14.03 -23.09 1.88
C PRO A 4 13.19 -21.79 1.75
N MET A 5 12.28 -21.70 0.77
CA MET A 5 11.39 -20.56 0.63
C MET A 5 10.44 -20.45 1.82
N LEU A 6 9.79 -21.53 2.25
CA LEU A 6 8.90 -21.53 3.43
C LEU A 6 9.63 -21.07 4.70
N ARG A 7 10.87 -21.50 4.89
CA ARG A 7 11.70 -21.06 6.03
C ARG A 7 12.10 -19.58 5.95
N LEU A 8 12.37 -19.09 4.74
CA LEU A 8 12.63 -17.66 4.53
C LEU A 8 11.39 -16.83 4.86
N LEU A 9 10.21 -17.24 4.37
CA LEU A 9 8.95 -16.54 4.63
C LEU A 9 8.59 -16.55 6.13
N ALA A 10 8.79 -17.67 6.83
CA ALA A 10 8.61 -17.73 8.28
C ALA A 10 9.55 -16.77 9.02
N ALA A 11 10.82 -16.72 8.63
CA ALA A 11 11.78 -15.77 9.21
C ALA A 11 11.40 -14.30 8.95
N ILE A 12 10.76 -14.00 7.81
CA ILE A 12 10.23 -12.65 7.49
C ILE A 12 9.05 -12.32 8.40
N GLU A 13 8.11 -13.27 8.59
CA GLU A 13 6.95 -13.09 9.48
C GLU A 13 7.42 -12.79 10.92
N ASP A 14 8.40 -13.55 11.41
CA ASP A 14 8.96 -13.41 12.76
C ASP A 14 9.94 -12.23 12.93
N ASP A 15 10.18 -11.40 11.89
CA ASP A 15 11.22 -10.33 11.83
C ASP A 15 12.63 -10.84 12.18
N ASP A 16 12.92 -12.12 11.94
CA ASP A 16 14.23 -12.71 12.21
C ASP A 16 15.24 -12.41 11.10
N ARG A 17 15.88 -11.24 11.21
CA ARG A 17 16.89 -10.75 10.25
C ARG A 17 18.11 -11.65 10.14
N ARG A 18 18.46 -12.38 11.22
CA ARG A 18 19.62 -13.30 11.23
C ARG A 18 19.32 -14.52 10.36
N GLN A 19 18.14 -15.10 10.50
CA GLN A 19 17.72 -16.23 9.65
C GLN A 19 17.54 -15.79 8.22
N VAL A 20 16.94 -14.63 7.94
CA VAL A 20 16.84 -14.08 6.59
C VAL A 20 18.22 -13.96 5.96
N LYS A 21 19.22 -13.33 6.63
CA LYS A 21 20.60 -13.26 6.13
C LYS A 21 21.20 -14.62 5.87
N LYS A 22 21.00 -15.60 6.76
CA LYS A 22 21.49 -16.97 6.61
C LYS A 22 20.93 -17.64 5.36
N TRP A 23 19.60 -17.52 5.13
CA TRP A 23 18.96 -18.13 3.96
C TRP A 23 19.39 -17.47 2.65
N LEU A 24 19.49 -16.15 2.61
CA LEU A 24 19.94 -15.42 1.41
C LEU A 24 21.41 -15.69 1.11
N LYS A 25 22.27 -15.83 2.13
CA LYS A 25 23.68 -16.23 1.94
C LYS A 25 23.81 -17.66 1.40
N ALA A 26 22.96 -18.58 1.86
CA ALA A 26 22.96 -19.97 1.38
C ALA A 26 22.41 -20.11 -0.05
N ASN A 27 21.43 -19.26 -0.42
CA ASN A 27 20.83 -19.26 -1.76
C ASN A 27 20.24 -17.88 -2.08
N ALA A 28 21.03 -17.03 -2.76
CA ALA A 28 20.61 -15.69 -3.16
C ALA A 28 19.38 -15.68 -4.10
N ALA A 29 19.16 -16.77 -4.87
CA ALA A 29 18.00 -16.86 -5.76
C ALA A 29 16.65 -16.83 -5.02
N LEU A 30 16.63 -17.08 -3.70
CA LEU A 30 15.43 -16.93 -2.88
C LEU A 30 14.89 -15.49 -2.83
N ALA A 31 15.75 -14.48 -3.06
CA ALA A 31 15.33 -13.08 -3.09
C ALA A 31 14.40 -12.76 -4.28
N THR A 32 14.56 -13.47 -5.40
CA THR A 32 13.83 -13.25 -6.65
C THR A 32 12.81 -14.35 -6.94
N ALA A 33 12.92 -15.50 -6.26
CA ALA A 33 12.06 -16.66 -6.53
C ALA A 33 10.61 -16.38 -6.18
N PRO A 34 9.65 -16.69 -7.07
CA PRO A 34 8.23 -16.56 -6.79
C PRO A 34 7.74 -17.67 -5.85
N VAL A 35 6.74 -17.34 -5.02
CA VAL A 35 6.01 -18.36 -4.24
C VAL A 35 5.11 -19.18 -5.15
N ALA A 36 4.94 -20.46 -4.78
CA ALA A 36 4.24 -21.45 -5.63
C ALA A 36 2.72 -21.45 -5.41
N HIS A 37 2.24 -21.01 -4.26
CA HIS A 37 0.84 -21.10 -3.85
C HIS A 37 0.38 -19.83 -3.15
N ASP A 38 -0.93 -19.57 -3.20
CA ASP A 38 -1.58 -18.54 -2.39
C ASP A 38 -1.53 -18.95 -0.91
N THR A 39 -1.16 -18.03 -0.03
CA THR A 39 -1.09 -18.25 1.43
C THR A 39 -1.61 -17.02 2.15
N LEU A 40 -2.51 -17.18 3.11
CA LEU A 40 -2.91 -16.13 4.02
C LEU A 40 -2.00 -16.14 5.25
N TYR A 41 -1.39 -15.03 5.55
CA TYR A 41 -0.67 -14.78 6.80
C TYR A 41 -1.64 -14.09 7.78
N GLU A 42 -1.72 -14.58 9.02
CA GLU A 42 -2.73 -14.14 10.01
C GLU A 42 -2.13 -13.88 11.41
N ARG A 43 -0.80 -13.87 11.53
CA ARG A 43 -0.11 -13.62 12.79
C ARG A 43 0.38 -12.17 12.87
N GLU A 44 1.70 -11.98 12.73
CA GLU A 44 2.35 -10.68 12.76
C GLU A 44 2.13 -9.87 11.47
N ILE A 45 1.97 -10.58 10.35
CA ILE A 45 1.65 -9.99 9.05
C ILE A 45 0.26 -10.51 8.65
N VAL A 46 -0.74 -9.63 8.64
CA VAL A 46 -2.09 -10.01 8.20
C VAL A 46 -2.26 -9.62 6.74
N HIS A 47 -1.85 -10.52 5.85
CA HIS A 47 -1.91 -10.27 4.42
C HIS A 47 -1.91 -11.55 3.59
N TRP A 48 -2.57 -11.50 2.42
CA TRP A 48 -2.46 -12.55 1.41
C TRP A 48 -1.15 -12.43 0.64
N LEU A 49 -0.42 -13.53 0.53
CA LEU A 49 0.68 -13.72 -0.40
C LEU A 49 0.18 -14.62 -1.54
N TYR A 50 0.19 -14.12 -2.77
CA TYR A 50 -0.35 -14.82 -3.93
C TYR A 50 0.75 -15.56 -4.69
N LYS A 51 0.38 -16.66 -5.38
CA LYS A 51 1.28 -17.32 -6.34
C LYS A 51 1.87 -16.28 -7.29
N GLY A 52 3.19 -16.30 -7.44
CA GLY A 52 3.94 -15.32 -8.23
C GLY A 52 4.49 -14.14 -7.42
N ASP A 53 4.07 -13.96 -6.16
CA ASP A 53 4.71 -13.03 -5.25
C ASP A 53 6.11 -13.51 -4.86
N THR A 54 6.92 -12.62 -4.31
CA THR A 54 8.26 -12.92 -3.79
C THR A 54 8.34 -12.65 -2.30
N ALA A 55 9.44 -13.04 -1.67
CA ALA A 55 9.75 -12.70 -0.29
C ALA A 55 9.65 -11.18 -0.01
N LEU A 56 9.97 -10.34 -1.01
CA LEU A 56 9.89 -8.89 -0.90
C LEU A 56 8.44 -8.39 -0.72
N HIS A 57 7.44 -9.05 -1.33
CA HIS A 57 6.03 -8.70 -1.12
C HIS A 57 5.61 -8.91 0.33
N LEU A 58 5.98 -10.06 0.94
CA LEU A 58 5.66 -10.34 2.34
C LEU A 58 6.36 -9.36 3.29
N ALA A 59 7.66 -9.09 3.06
CA ALA A 59 8.40 -8.14 3.87
C ALA A 59 7.83 -6.71 3.76
N ALA A 60 7.35 -6.32 2.59
CA ALA A 60 6.70 -5.04 2.34
C ALA A 60 5.34 -4.94 3.05
N ALA A 61 4.50 -5.98 2.97
CA ALA A 61 3.22 -6.07 3.66
C ALA A 61 3.35 -5.98 5.19
N GLY A 62 4.43 -6.54 5.73
CA GLY A 62 4.72 -6.53 7.18
C GLY A 62 5.55 -5.33 7.64
N TYR A 63 5.86 -4.39 6.77
CA TYR A 63 6.70 -3.22 7.07
C TYR A 63 8.06 -3.59 7.69
N ARG A 64 8.63 -4.72 7.27
CA ARG A 64 9.90 -5.27 7.78
C ARG A 64 11.08 -4.56 7.09
N LEU A 65 11.25 -3.26 7.36
CA LEU A 65 12.20 -2.37 6.67
C LEU A 65 13.59 -2.97 6.49
N GLU A 66 14.17 -3.51 7.57
CA GLU A 66 15.54 -4.06 7.49
C GLU A 66 15.60 -5.34 6.63
N ILE A 67 14.51 -6.12 6.63
CA ILE A 67 14.41 -7.31 5.76
C ILE A 67 14.19 -6.87 4.31
N VAL A 68 13.39 -5.83 4.04
CA VAL A 68 13.26 -5.23 2.71
C VAL A 68 14.63 -4.84 2.16
N ARG A 69 15.46 -4.13 2.96
CA ARG A 69 16.83 -3.77 2.58
C ARG A 69 17.70 -4.99 2.26
N LEU A 70 17.61 -6.04 3.09
CA LEU A 70 18.36 -7.27 2.88
C LEU A 70 17.96 -7.99 1.57
N LEU A 71 16.66 -8.04 1.27
CA LEU A 71 16.15 -8.66 0.06
C LEU A 71 16.55 -7.85 -1.19
N LEU A 72 16.43 -6.52 -1.14
CA LEU A 72 16.86 -5.63 -2.23
C LEU A 72 18.37 -5.75 -2.48
N ALA A 73 19.19 -5.77 -1.42
CA ALA A 73 20.64 -5.98 -1.53
C ALA A 73 21.00 -7.37 -2.08
N ALA A 74 20.13 -8.37 -1.90
CA ALA A 74 20.27 -9.71 -2.49
C ALA A 74 19.71 -9.82 -3.92
N GLY A 75 19.30 -8.69 -4.53
CA GLY A 75 18.82 -8.62 -5.92
C GLY A 75 17.32 -8.80 -6.10
N ALA A 76 16.50 -8.67 -5.04
CA ALA A 76 15.05 -8.66 -5.20
C ALA A 76 14.62 -7.49 -6.10
N ASN A 77 13.66 -7.75 -7.00
CA ASN A 77 13.15 -6.72 -7.90
C ASN A 77 11.99 -5.95 -7.22
N ALA A 78 12.19 -4.65 -6.98
CA ALA A 78 11.21 -3.76 -6.39
C ALA A 78 9.93 -3.60 -7.24
N ASN A 79 9.99 -3.95 -8.53
CA ASN A 79 8.87 -3.91 -9.48
C ASN A 79 8.31 -5.30 -9.84
N SER A 80 8.63 -6.36 -9.07
CA SER A 80 8.07 -7.69 -9.31
C SER A 80 6.54 -7.66 -9.17
N ALA A 81 5.80 -8.10 -10.20
CA ALA A 81 4.34 -8.09 -10.24
C ALA A 81 3.79 -9.28 -11.05
N GLN A 82 4.38 -10.46 -10.84
CA GLN A 82 4.03 -11.70 -11.57
C GLN A 82 2.82 -12.44 -11.00
N ASN A 83 2.25 -11.95 -9.89
CA ASN A 83 1.05 -12.51 -9.30
C ASN A 83 -0.20 -12.16 -10.15
N ARG A 84 -1.30 -12.90 -9.93
CA ARG A 84 -2.58 -12.68 -10.66
C ARG A 84 -3.19 -11.29 -10.46
N ARG A 85 -2.80 -10.58 -9.41
CA ARG A 85 -3.25 -9.20 -9.12
C ARG A 85 -2.38 -8.15 -9.77
N ARG A 86 -1.25 -8.55 -10.36
CA ARG A 86 -0.24 -7.64 -10.91
C ARG A 86 0.19 -6.56 -9.91
N SER A 87 0.17 -6.92 -8.63
CA SER A 87 0.55 -6.01 -7.54
C SER A 87 2.02 -6.19 -7.23
N GLY A 88 2.79 -5.12 -7.22
CA GLY A 88 4.19 -5.13 -6.80
C GLY A 88 4.35 -4.87 -5.29
N PRO A 89 5.57 -4.99 -4.75
CA PRO A 89 5.88 -4.76 -3.34
C PRO A 89 5.39 -3.40 -2.82
N LEU A 90 5.42 -2.34 -3.66
CA LEU A 90 4.94 -1.01 -3.28
C LEU A 90 3.43 -1.00 -2.98
N HIS A 91 2.63 -1.77 -3.72
CA HIS A 91 1.20 -1.93 -3.42
C HIS A 91 0.98 -2.60 -2.06
N TYR A 92 1.81 -3.59 -1.72
CA TYR A 92 1.76 -4.30 -0.44
C TYR A 92 2.16 -3.38 0.72
N ALA A 93 3.21 -2.58 0.55
CA ALA A 93 3.64 -1.60 1.55
C ALA A 93 2.58 -0.51 1.79
N ALA A 94 1.83 -0.12 0.74
CA ALA A 94 0.78 0.89 0.83
C ALA A 94 -0.54 0.36 1.40
N ASP A 95 -0.77 -0.97 1.38
CA ASP A 95 -2.00 -1.61 1.88
C ASP A 95 -1.88 -1.75 3.40
N GLY A 96 -2.50 -0.85 4.18
CA GLY A 96 -2.42 -0.85 5.63
C GLY A 96 -3.51 -1.67 6.28
N PHE A 97 -3.16 -2.42 7.34
CA PHE A 97 -4.12 -2.99 8.27
C PHE A 97 -4.02 -2.21 9.58
N ILE A 98 -4.59 -0.98 9.58
CA ILE A 98 -4.43 0.01 10.66
C ILE A 98 -4.90 -0.46 12.04
N THR A 99 -5.74 -1.51 12.10
CA THR A 99 -6.16 -2.17 13.34
C THR A 99 -5.32 -3.40 13.67
N GLY A 100 -4.34 -3.74 12.83
CA GLY A 100 -3.48 -4.90 13.02
C GLY A 100 -2.42 -4.66 14.10
N PRO A 101 -2.00 -5.72 14.83
CA PRO A 101 -1.09 -5.61 15.97
C PRO A 101 0.31 -5.11 15.60
N ALA A 102 0.74 -5.32 14.37
CA ALA A 102 2.08 -4.95 13.90
C ALA A 102 2.09 -3.66 13.06
N TRP A 103 0.93 -2.99 12.88
CA TRP A 103 0.89 -1.78 12.06
C TRP A 103 1.55 -0.60 12.79
N ASP A 104 2.44 0.08 12.08
CA ASP A 104 3.15 1.28 12.52
C ASP A 104 3.29 2.19 11.29
N GLU A 105 2.66 3.36 11.34
CA GLU A 105 2.66 4.30 10.21
C GLU A 105 4.07 4.74 9.80
N LYS A 106 4.97 4.93 10.78
CA LYS A 106 6.36 5.35 10.51
C LYS A 106 7.15 4.25 9.80
N ARG A 107 6.94 2.98 10.22
CA ARG A 107 7.54 1.83 9.53
C ARG A 107 6.98 1.66 8.14
N GLN A 108 5.66 1.86 7.96
CA GLN A 108 5.01 1.83 6.66
C GLN A 108 5.64 2.85 5.71
N VAL A 109 5.68 4.13 6.10
CA VAL A 109 6.26 5.20 5.29
C VAL A 109 7.73 4.93 4.96
N LYS A 110 8.55 4.50 5.94
CA LYS A 110 9.96 4.14 5.70
C LYS A 110 10.12 2.96 4.74
N THR A 111 9.19 2.00 4.76
CA THR A 111 9.21 0.86 3.83
C THR A 111 8.86 1.31 2.42
N ILE A 112 7.83 2.18 2.26
CA ILE A 112 7.48 2.80 0.99
C ILE A 112 8.69 3.57 0.43
N ALA A 113 9.31 4.44 1.25
CA ALA A 113 10.49 5.20 0.87
C ALA A 113 11.63 4.29 0.38
N CYS A 114 11.95 3.24 1.14
CA CYS A 114 13.00 2.29 0.79
C CYS A 114 12.74 1.57 -0.55
N LEU A 115 11.49 1.24 -0.86
CA LEU A 115 11.12 0.63 -2.15
C LEU A 115 11.24 1.64 -3.31
N LEU A 116 10.84 2.89 -3.10
CA LEU A 116 10.98 3.96 -4.10
C LEU A 116 12.46 4.27 -4.36
N ASP A 117 13.29 4.37 -3.32
CA ASP A 117 14.75 4.54 -3.43
C ASP A 117 15.41 3.39 -4.21
N ALA A 118 14.84 2.19 -4.13
CA ALA A 118 15.27 1.02 -4.89
C ALA A 118 14.69 0.96 -6.32
N GLY A 119 14.02 2.03 -6.78
CA GLY A 119 13.49 2.14 -8.13
C GLY A 119 12.11 1.51 -8.34
N ALA A 120 11.31 1.34 -7.29
CA ALA A 120 9.91 0.99 -7.46
C ALA A 120 9.18 2.12 -8.21
N ALA A 121 8.44 1.78 -9.27
CA ALA A 121 7.68 2.74 -10.05
C ALA A 121 6.43 3.17 -9.26
N ILE A 122 6.36 4.46 -8.89
CA ILE A 122 5.40 5.01 -7.91
C ILE A 122 3.93 4.82 -8.34
N ASP A 123 3.63 5.02 -9.64
CA ASP A 123 2.27 4.96 -10.17
C ASP A 123 1.98 3.68 -10.97
N THR A 124 2.75 2.60 -10.71
CA THR A 124 2.44 1.29 -11.27
C THR A 124 1.02 0.89 -10.88
N GLN A 125 0.25 0.41 -11.87
CA GLN A 125 -1.12 -0.02 -11.70
C GLN A 125 -1.23 -1.55 -11.56
N ASP A 126 -1.97 -2.00 -10.55
CA ASP A 126 -2.31 -3.41 -10.37
C ASP A 126 -3.37 -3.89 -11.38
N ALA A 127 -3.86 -5.15 -11.24
CA ALA A 127 -4.90 -5.70 -12.10
C ALA A 127 -6.24 -4.93 -12.05
N ASN A 128 -6.46 -4.09 -11.06
CA ASN A 128 -7.63 -3.19 -10.94
C ASN A 128 -7.30 -1.76 -11.37
N ALA A 129 -6.17 -1.55 -12.04
CA ALA A 129 -5.61 -0.24 -12.33
C ALA A 129 -5.43 0.65 -11.08
N ALA A 130 -5.34 0.06 -9.90
CA ALA A 130 -5.09 0.78 -8.65
C ALA A 130 -3.58 0.95 -8.44
N THR A 131 -3.15 2.16 -8.04
CA THR A 131 -1.78 2.47 -7.63
C THR A 131 -1.59 2.27 -6.12
N ALA A 132 -0.37 2.41 -5.63
CA ALA A 132 -0.06 2.47 -4.21
C ALA A 132 -0.88 3.56 -3.50
N LEU A 133 -1.03 4.75 -4.13
CA LEU A 133 -1.86 5.84 -3.60
C LEU A 133 -3.33 5.44 -3.43
N HIS A 134 -3.94 4.73 -4.39
CA HIS A 134 -5.29 4.19 -4.25
C HIS A 134 -5.41 3.24 -3.06
N ARG A 135 -4.41 2.39 -2.83
CA ARG A 135 -4.43 1.42 -1.72
C ARG A 135 -4.29 2.09 -0.37
N ALA A 136 -3.31 2.98 -0.21
CA ALA A 136 -3.12 3.74 1.02
C ALA A 136 -4.38 4.54 1.38
N THR A 137 -5.01 5.18 0.39
CA THR A 137 -6.27 5.92 0.58
C THR A 137 -7.42 5.01 1.02
N ARG A 138 -7.59 3.87 0.36
CA ARG A 138 -8.66 2.90 0.68
C ARG A 138 -8.52 2.33 2.08
N THR A 139 -7.29 2.10 2.54
CA THR A 139 -6.99 1.55 3.86
C THR A 139 -6.79 2.62 4.93
N GLN A 140 -7.03 3.89 4.58
CA GLN A 140 -6.97 5.05 5.49
C GLN A 140 -5.60 5.29 6.14
N CYS A 141 -4.53 4.95 5.43
CA CYS A 141 -3.16 5.19 5.87
C CYS A 141 -2.74 6.64 5.56
N ALA A 142 -3.15 7.60 6.39
CA ALA A 142 -2.97 9.03 6.12
C ALA A 142 -1.50 9.41 5.87
N ALA A 143 -0.58 8.98 6.71
CA ALA A 143 0.85 9.27 6.54
C ALA A 143 1.44 8.68 5.25
N ALA A 144 0.96 7.51 4.81
CA ALA A 144 1.38 6.92 3.54
C ALA A 144 0.83 7.71 2.34
N VAL A 145 -0.43 8.19 2.42
CA VAL A 145 -1.03 9.04 1.38
C VAL A 145 -0.27 10.35 1.28
N GLU A 146 -0.03 11.04 2.40
CA GLU A 146 0.72 12.29 2.45
C GLU A 146 2.12 12.11 1.84
N TYR A 147 2.83 11.06 2.25
CA TYR A 147 4.16 10.78 1.74
C TYR A 147 4.16 10.51 0.23
N LEU A 148 3.25 9.64 -0.28
CA LEU A 148 3.16 9.32 -1.70
C LEU A 148 2.86 10.56 -2.55
N LEU A 149 1.95 11.44 -2.12
CA LEU A 149 1.66 12.70 -2.79
C LEU A 149 2.88 13.64 -2.76
N HIS A 150 3.57 13.73 -1.62
CA HIS A 150 4.76 14.58 -1.45
C HIS A 150 5.91 14.17 -2.40
N VAL A 151 6.09 12.86 -2.62
CA VAL A 151 7.16 12.33 -3.49
C VAL A 151 6.72 12.21 -4.97
N GLY A 152 5.56 12.74 -5.33
CA GLY A 152 5.12 12.93 -6.72
C GLY A 152 4.24 11.81 -7.30
N SER A 153 3.50 11.06 -6.47
CA SER A 153 2.45 10.19 -7.01
C SER A 153 1.37 11.01 -7.72
N ASP A 154 0.94 10.58 -8.90
CA ASP A 154 -0.07 11.25 -9.71
C ASP A 154 -1.48 11.05 -9.12
N PRO A 155 -2.10 12.11 -8.53
CA PRO A 155 -3.44 12.02 -7.96
C PRO A 155 -4.54 11.90 -9.01
N THR A 156 -4.23 12.06 -10.29
CA THR A 156 -5.20 12.00 -11.41
C THR A 156 -5.33 10.60 -12.01
N THR A 157 -4.40 9.69 -11.67
CA THR A 157 -4.44 8.29 -12.12
C THR A 157 -5.77 7.64 -11.74
N ARG A 158 -6.36 6.90 -12.69
CA ARG A 158 -7.69 6.28 -12.57
C ARG A 158 -7.59 4.78 -12.42
N ASN A 159 -8.37 4.22 -11.51
CA ASN A 159 -8.57 2.78 -11.43
C ASN A 159 -9.58 2.26 -12.48
N LYS A 160 -9.86 0.96 -12.53
CA LYS A 160 -10.82 0.35 -13.48
C LYS A 160 -12.23 0.91 -13.43
N THR A 161 -12.66 1.51 -12.34
CA THR A 161 -13.97 2.16 -12.22
C THR A 161 -13.94 3.62 -12.68
N GLY A 162 -12.79 4.10 -13.16
CA GLY A 162 -12.55 5.48 -13.53
C GLY A 162 -12.39 6.43 -12.33
N ALA A 163 -12.35 5.91 -11.11
CA ALA A 163 -12.15 6.70 -9.90
C ALA A 163 -10.66 6.95 -9.66
N THR A 164 -10.30 8.15 -9.22
CA THR A 164 -8.98 8.47 -8.67
C THR A 164 -8.90 8.09 -7.20
N ALA A 165 -7.71 8.10 -6.63
CA ALA A 165 -7.54 7.89 -5.19
C ALA A 165 -8.33 8.94 -4.38
N PHE A 166 -8.42 10.19 -4.86
CA PHE A 166 -9.21 11.23 -4.19
C PHE A 166 -10.71 10.90 -4.12
N HIS A 167 -11.30 10.26 -5.15
CA HIS A 167 -12.68 9.77 -5.08
C HIS A 167 -12.87 8.70 -4.00
N LEU A 168 -11.84 7.91 -3.69
CA LEU A 168 -11.90 6.93 -2.61
C LEU A 168 -11.83 7.59 -1.23
N ALA A 169 -11.08 8.69 -1.10
CA ALA A 169 -10.91 9.43 0.16
C ALA A 169 -12.24 9.94 0.75
N VAL A 170 -13.20 10.31 -0.10
CA VAL A 170 -14.48 10.90 0.34
C VAL A 170 -15.59 9.87 0.57
N GLN A 171 -15.29 8.57 0.43
CA GLN A 171 -16.25 7.51 0.77
C GLN A 171 -16.48 7.46 2.29
N HIS A 172 -17.66 6.98 2.70
CA HIS A 172 -17.95 6.84 4.12
C HIS A 172 -16.95 5.96 4.86
N THR A 173 -16.52 6.42 6.03
CA THR A 173 -15.83 5.56 6.99
C THR A 173 -16.85 4.67 7.70
N GLY A 174 -16.58 3.37 7.75
CA GLY A 174 -17.51 2.40 8.29
C GLY A 174 -18.78 2.21 7.44
N ARG A 175 -19.71 1.36 7.91
CA ARG A 175 -20.98 1.11 7.22
C ARG A 175 -21.92 2.32 7.39
N GLY A 176 -22.17 3.06 6.30
CA GLY A 176 -23.08 4.22 6.33
C GLY A 176 -22.57 5.42 7.13
N GLY A 177 -21.24 5.54 7.36
CA GLY A 177 -20.67 6.67 8.11
C GLY A 177 -20.50 6.44 9.61
N THR A 178 -20.65 5.19 10.08
CA THR A 178 -20.49 4.79 11.49
C THR A 178 -19.02 4.53 11.89
N GLY A 179 -18.06 4.98 11.09
CA GLY A 179 -16.63 4.86 11.41
C GLY A 179 -16.29 5.57 12.73
N THR A 180 -15.23 5.07 13.39
CA THR A 180 -14.72 5.67 14.64
C THR A 180 -14.22 7.10 14.39
N ASP A 181 -14.04 7.87 15.44
CA ASP A 181 -13.54 9.24 15.31
C ASP A 181 -12.12 9.27 14.76
N GLU A 182 -11.27 8.27 15.11
CA GLU A 182 -9.94 8.10 14.53
C GLU A 182 -10.01 7.88 13.01
N ALA A 183 -10.96 7.04 12.52
CA ALA A 183 -11.15 6.82 11.10
C ALA A 183 -11.63 8.08 10.36
N LYS A 184 -12.49 8.89 11.01
CA LYS A 184 -12.92 10.19 10.47
C LYS A 184 -11.79 11.20 10.42
N MET A 185 -10.96 11.25 11.47
CA MET A 185 -9.77 12.10 11.52
C MET A 185 -8.77 11.69 10.43
N ALA A 186 -8.47 10.40 10.28
CA ALA A 186 -7.62 9.90 9.22
C ALA A 186 -8.15 10.29 7.83
N GLN A 187 -9.47 10.18 7.62
CA GLN A 187 -10.12 10.61 6.38
C GLN A 187 -9.93 12.11 6.12
N GLN A 188 -10.11 12.96 7.13
CA GLN A 188 -9.90 14.41 7.01
C GLN A 188 -8.44 14.74 6.67
N HIS A 189 -7.47 14.08 7.30
CA HIS A 189 -6.04 14.25 6.98
C HIS A 189 -5.74 13.83 5.54
N ILE A 190 -6.31 12.72 5.06
CA ILE A 190 -6.16 12.28 3.67
C ILE A 190 -6.71 13.31 2.70
N ILE A 191 -7.92 13.83 2.95
CA ILE A 191 -8.56 14.86 2.11
C ILE A 191 -7.70 16.13 2.09
N ALA A 192 -7.22 16.58 3.25
CA ALA A 192 -6.34 17.74 3.35
C ALA A 192 -5.03 17.54 2.57
N ALA A 193 -4.43 16.33 2.60
CA ALA A 193 -3.24 16.01 1.83
C ALA A 193 -3.49 16.11 0.31
N PHE A 194 -4.64 15.61 -0.19
CA PHE A 194 -5.01 15.78 -1.60
C PHE A 194 -5.19 17.25 -1.98
N ILE A 195 -5.90 18.04 -1.15
CA ILE A 195 -6.09 19.48 -1.40
C ILE A 195 -4.72 20.18 -1.43
N SER A 196 -3.86 19.93 -0.46
CA SER A 196 -2.51 20.53 -0.36
C SER A 196 -1.61 20.13 -1.53
N SER A 197 -1.81 18.96 -2.12
CA SER A 197 -1.09 18.54 -3.34
C SER A 197 -1.61 19.19 -4.62
N GLY A 198 -2.66 20.01 -4.55
CA GLY A 198 -3.30 20.64 -5.71
C GLY A 198 -4.21 19.70 -6.49
N ALA A 199 -4.62 18.56 -5.93
CA ALA A 199 -5.54 17.63 -6.58
C ALA A 199 -6.90 18.29 -6.79
N ASN A 200 -7.43 18.22 -8.02
CA ASN A 200 -8.68 18.87 -8.40
C ASN A 200 -9.92 18.09 -7.93
N PRO A 201 -10.73 18.61 -6.96
CA PRO A 201 -11.92 17.93 -6.48
C PRO A 201 -13.09 17.91 -7.50
N ALA A 202 -13.03 18.73 -8.55
CA ALA A 202 -14.02 18.73 -9.63
C ALA A 202 -13.78 17.65 -10.69
N LEU A 203 -12.65 16.93 -10.61
CA LEU A 203 -12.35 15.83 -11.53
C LEU A 203 -13.43 14.74 -11.44
N LYS A 204 -13.99 14.35 -12.60
CA LYS A 204 -15.07 13.37 -12.68
C LYS A 204 -14.54 11.96 -12.81
N ASP A 205 -15.17 11.01 -12.15
CA ASP A 205 -14.88 9.56 -12.26
C ASP A 205 -15.53 8.93 -13.52
N GLY A 206 -15.46 7.59 -13.64
CA GLY A 206 -16.05 6.84 -14.74
C GLY A 206 -17.59 6.89 -14.81
N LYS A 207 -18.27 7.39 -13.78
CA LYS A 207 -19.72 7.61 -13.73
C LYS A 207 -20.10 9.09 -13.93
N GLY A 208 -19.14 9.94 -14.22
CA GLY A 208 -19.34 11.38 -14.39
C GLY A 208 -19.51 12.16 -13.09
N LEU A 209 -19.25 11.55 -11.91
CA LEU A 209 -19.35 12.17 -10.61
C LEU A 209 -17.98 12.74 -10.18
N SER A 210 -17.99 14.01 -9.74
CA SER A 210 -16.79 14.62 -9.14
C SER A 210 -16.52 14.07 -7.71
N VAL A 211 -15.35 14.41 -7.17
CA VAL A 211 -15.03 14.11 -5.76
C VAL A 211 -16.08 14.76 -4.83
N ILE A 212 -16.48 16.00 -5.15
CA ILE A 212 -17.51 16.74 -4.39
C ILE A 212 -18.86 16.02 -4.47
N ASP A 213 -19.28 15.56 -5.65
CA ASP A 213 -20.55 14.82 -5.83
C ASP A 213 -20.56 13.50 -5.04
N ARG A 214 -19.37 12.88 -4.88
CA ARG A 214 -19.20 11.65 -4.11
C ARG A 214 -19.20 11.84 -2.60
N ALA A 215 -18.90 13.06 -2.13
CA ALA A 215 -18.86 13.40 -0.71
C ALA A 215 -20.28 13.44 -0.14
N LYS A 216 -20.63 12.46 0.71
CA LYS A 216 -21.96 12.37 1.32
C LYS A 216 -22.09 13.18 2.63
N SER A 217 -20.97 13.39 3.33
CA SER A 217 -20.95 14.21 4.56
C SER A 217 -20.93 15.70 4.21
N ALA A 218 -21.76 16.50 4.89
CA ALA A 218 -21.77 17.96 4.75
C ALA A 218 -20.40 18.55 5.10
N CYS A 219 -19.81 18.11 6.21
CA CYS A 219 -18.50 18.56 6.67
C CYS A 219 -17.39 18.31 5.62
N ILE A 220 -17.42 17.15 4.91
CA ILE A 220 -16.46 16.87 3.84
C ILE A 220 -16.71 17.79 2.64
N ARG A 221 -17.96 18.10 2.29
CA ARG A 221 -18.28 19.01 1.19
C ARG A 221 -17.80 20.42 1.46
N GLU A 222 -17.99 20.92 2.68
CA GLU A 222 -17.48 22.22 3.14
C GLU A 222 -15.94 22.26 3.03
N LEU A 223 -15.25 21.20 3.48
CA LEU A 223 -13.79 21.10 3.36
C LEU A 223 -13.31 21.13 1.90
N LEU A 224 -14.08 20.55 0.97
CA LEU A 224 -13.74 20.49 -0.46
C LEU A 224 -14.08 21.76 -1.22
N SER A 225 -15.07 22.56 -0.77
CA SER A 225 -15.46 23.84 -1.40
C SER A 225 -14.56 25.01 -1.02
N GLY A 226 -13.75 24.86 0.02
CA GLY A 226 -12.85 25.94 0.47
C GLY A 226 -13.57 27.08 1.20
N ASP A 227 -14.83 26.87 1.63
CA ASP A 227 -15.67 27.85 2.33
C ASP A 227 -15.49 27.80 3.87
N GLY A 228 -14.28 27.44 4.36
CA GLY A 228 -13.95 27.34 5.77
C GLY A 228 -12.85 28.31 6.22
#